data_9b1c1a125d4c70c8f6939bff74c3852e
#
_entry.id   9b1c1a125d4c70c8f6939bff74c3852e
#
_cell.length_a   1.000
_cell.length_b   1.000
_cell.length_c   1.000
_cell.angle_alpha   90.00
_cell.angle_beta   90.00
_cell.angle_gamma   90.00
#
_symmetry.space_group_name_H-M   'P 1'
#
loop_
_entity.id
_entity.type
_entity.pdbx_description
1 polymer ?
#
loop_
_entity_poly.entity_id
_entity_poly.type
_entity_poly.pdbx_seq_one_letter_code
_entity_poly.pdbx_strand_id
1 'polypeptide(L)'
;MHIGFILDGNGRWASNRGLPRAFGHKKGAENVEIILRECIDLDIKHVTLYAFSTENWNRPVYEVKALMNLFKYYLNKKLTQLHEENVNVSIIGDIEPFPKIIKKYIQNLVDLTKNNNGMYLNLALNYGGRAEIVRATRRICIKLLQKKISLKDIDEETFAENLDTRKRPYPDLIVRTAGERRLSNFLLWQSAYSELHFSEKPWPRSEEHTSELQSPMYLVCRLLLEKK
;
A
#
# COMPACT_ATOMS: atom_id res chain seq x y z
N MET A 1 -1.16 11.68 -10.48
CA MET A 1 -1.13 10.21 -10.71
C MET A 1 -1.11 9.47 -9.39
N HIS A 2 -1.82 8.34 -9.29
CA HIS A 2 -1.83 7.45 -8.13
C HIS A 2 -1.48 6.02 -8.54
N ILE A 3 -0.47 5.43 -7.89
CA ILE A 3 -0.01 4.07 -8.17
C ILE A 3 -0.18 3.19 -6.93
N GLY A 4 -0.81 2.03 -7.11
CA GLY A 4 -0.90 0.98 -6.11
C GLY A 4 0.11 -0.15 -6.37
N PHE A 5 0.91 -0.54 -5.37
CA PHE A 5 1.88 -1.62 -5.47
C PHE A 5 1.52 -2.81 -4.59
N ILE A 6 1.44 -4.00 -5.21
CA ILE A 6 1.34 -5.29 -4.50
C ILE A 6 2.74 -5.90 -4.45
N LEU A 7 3.35 -5.89 -3.25
CA LEU A 7 4.76 -6.22 -2.98
C LEU A 7 4.95 -7.74 -2.90
N ASP A 8 4.71 -8.45 -4.02
CA ASP A 8 4.75 -9.92 -4.04
C ASP A 8 6.13 -10.48 -4.42
N GLY A 9 6.39 -11.74 -4.03
CA GLY A 9 7.59 -12.48 -4.38
C GLY A 9 8.73 -12.44 -3.36
N ASN A 10 8.62 -11.70 -2.27
CA ASN A 10 9.67 -11.57 -1.25
C ASN A 10 10.17 -12.93 -0.73
N GLY A 11 9.24 -13.79 -0.29
CA GLY A 11 9.57 -15.11 0.23
C GLY A 11 10.13 -16.04 -0.84
N ARG A 12 9.55 -16.05 -2.06
CA ARG A 12 10.02 -16.86 -3.21
C ARG A 12 11.44 -16.45 -3.61
N TRP A 13 11.71 -15.16 -3.66
CA TRP A 13 13.04 -14.61 -3.96
C TRP A 13 14.12 -15.13 -3.00
N ALA A 14 13.84 -15.17 -1.69
CA ALA A 14 14.74 -15.69 -0.68
C ALA A 14 14.91 -17.21 -0.80
N SER A 15 13.79 -17.96 -0.92
CA SER A 15 13.81 -19.43 -1.04
C SER A 15 14.60 -19.90 -2.25
N ASN A 16 14.48 -19.23 -3.40
CA ASN A 16 15.25 -19.54 -4.61
C ASN A 16 16.77 -19.32 -4.46
N ARG A 17 17.20 -18.66 -3.37
CA ARG A 17 18.61 -18.42 -3.01
C ARG A 17 19.07 -19.21 -1.78
N GLY A 18 18.26 -20.15 -1.32
CA GLY A 18 18.54 -20.91 -0.10
C GLY A 18 18.49 -20.06 1.18
N LEU A 19 17.85 -18.88 1.13
CA LEU A 19 17.77 -17.95 2.26
C LEU A 19 16.43 -18.08 2.98
N PRO A 20 16.38 -17.79 4.29
CA PRO A 20 15.12 -17.70 5.04
C PRO A 20 14.18 -16.65 4.44
N ARG A 21 12.87 -16.92 4.41
CA ARG A 21 11.85 -16.00 3.87
C ARG A 21 11.90 -14.59 4.49
N ALA A 22 12.26 -14.49 5.77
CA ALA A 22 12.44 -13.22 6.47
C ALA A 22 13.50 -12.32 5.82
N PHE A 23 14.56 -12.90 5.22
CA PHE A 23 15.56 -12.13 4.49
C PHE A 23 14.97 -11.48 3.23
N GLY A 24 14.10 -12.20 2.52
CA GLY A 24 13.38 -11.65 1.37
C GLY A 24 12.47 -10.47 1.75
N HIS A 25 11.78 -10.56 2.89
CA HIS A 25 10.97 -9.45 3.40
C HIS A 25 11.81 -8.23 3.78
N LYS A 26 13.00 -8.45 4.38
CA LYS A 26 13.94 -7.36 4.65
C LYS A 26 14.40 -6.68 3.36
N LYS A 27 14.80 -7.48 2.37
CA LYS A 27 15.24 -6.95 1.06
C LYS A 27 14.10 -6.22 0.33
N GLY A 28 12.88 -6.75 0.42
CA GLY A 28 11.70 -6.08 -0.12
C GLY A 28 11.39 -4.74 0.56
N ALA A 29 11.65 -4.61 1.87
CA ALA A 29 11.49 -3.34 2.57
C ALA A 29 12.58 -2.31 2.18
N GLU A 30 13.81 -2.76 1.91
CA GLU A 30 14.87 -1.90 1.33
C GLU A 30 14.46 -1.39 -0.06
N ASN A 31 13.85 -2.25 -0.88
CA ASN A 31 13.37 -1.87 -2.20
C ASN A 31 12.23 -0.84 -2.18
N VAL A 32 11.39 -0.82 -1.12
CA VAL A 32 10.37 0.23 -0.96
C VAL A 32 11.00 1.62 -1.00
N GLU A 33 12.14 1.82 -0.35
CA GLU A 33 12.81 3.12 -0.32
C GLU A 33 13.24 3.59 -1.72
N ILE A 34 13.78 2.67 -2.52
CA ILE A 34 14.20 2.96 -3.90
C ILE A 34 13.00 3.37 -4.73
N ILE A 35 11.93 2.58 -4.70
CA ILE A 35 10.71 2.86 -5.47
C ILE A 35 10.02 4.16 -5.02
N LEU A 36 10.02 4.49 -3.73
CA LEU A 36 9.44 5.75 -3.26
C LEU A 36 10.24 6.96 -3.74
N ARG A 37 11.58 6.89 -3.76
CA ARG A 37 12.42 7.96 -4.34
C ARG A 37 12.15 8.16 -5.82
N GLU A 38 12.12 7.08 -6.60
CA GLU A 38 11.78 7.13 -8.02
C GLU A 38 10.38 7.75 -8.23
N CYS A 39 9.41 7.40 -7.39
CA CYS A 39 8.08 8.02 -7.44
C CYS A 39 8.11 9.52 -7.14
N ILE A 40 8.95 9.96 -6.19
CA ILE A 40 9.14 11.38 -5.89
C ILE A 40 9.78 12.10 -7.07
N ASP A 41 10.85 11.54 -7.63
CA ASP A 41 11.59 12.10 -8.79
C ASP A 41 10.72 12.22 -10.03
N LEU A 42 9.76 11.31 -10.22
CA LEU A 42 8.75 11.33 -11.29
C LEU A 42 7.50 12.17 -10.97
N ASP A 43 7.49 12.91 -9.89
CA ASP A 43 6.34 13.72 -9.43
C ASP A 43 5.04 12.92 -9.26
N ILE A 44 5.13 11.65 -8.85
CA ILE A 44 3.96 10.83 -8.52
C ILE A 44 3.37 11.31 -7.19
N LYS A 45 2.15 11.84 -7.24
CA LYS A 45 1.54 12.47 -6.06
C LYS A 45 0.97 11.48 -5.06
N HIS A 46 0.52 10.30 -5.48
CA HIS A 46 -0.09 9.31 -4.60
C HIS A 46 0.49 7.92 -4.83
N VAL A 47 0.88 7.26 -3.75
CA VAL A 47 1.36 5.88 -3.75
C VAL A 47 0.61 5.09 -2.68
N THR A 48 0.15 3.89 -3.02
CA THR A 48 -0.42 2.95 -2.03
C THR A 48 0.36 1.65 -2.05
N LEU A 49 0.94 1.26 -0.91
CA LEU A 49 1.70 0.03 -0.76
C LEU A 49 0.89 -1.04 -0.01
N TYR A 50 0.70 -2.21 -0.63
CA TYR A 50 0.08 -3.37 0.02
C TYR A 50 1.10 -4.10 0.89
N ALA A 51 1.34 -3.56 2.09
CA ALA A 51 2.41 -4.04 2.96
C ALA A 51 2.00 -5.25 3.83
N PHE A 52 0.71 -5.34 4.24
CA PHE A 52 0.21 -6.46 5.04
C PHE A 52 -1.29 -6.67 4.81
N SER A 53 -1.67 -7.81 4.24
CA SER A 53 -3.07 -8.15 4.01
C SER A 53 -3.71 -8.85 5.21
N THR A 54 -5.04 -8.88 5.26
CA THR A 54 -5.80 -9.65 6.26
C THR A 54 -5.44 -11.14 6.24
N GLU A 55 -5.15 -11.69 5.06
CA GLU A 55 -4.78 -13.08 4.87
C GLU A 55 -3.37 -13.43 5.40
N ASN A 56 -2.51 -12.41 5.61
CA ASN A 56 -1.14 -12.63 6.10
C ASN A 56 -1.09 -13.11 7.55
N TRP A 57 -2.16 -12.92 8.34
CA TRP A 57 -2.26 -13.50 9.69
C TRP A 57 -2.31 -15.03 9.67
N ASN A 58 -2.73 -15.65 8.57
CA ASN A 58 -2.76 -17.10 8.40
C ASN A 58 -1.38 -17.72 8.08
N ARG A 59 -0.33 -16.91 7.97
CA ARG A 59 1.04 -17.39 7.78
C ARG A 59 1.57 -18.06 9.05
N PRO A 60 2.60 -18.89 8.95
CA PRO A 60 3.26 -19.46 10.13
C PRO A 60 3.65 -18.38 11.14
N VAL A 61 3.45 -18.64 12.43
CA VAL A 61 3.64 -17.67 13.52
C VAL A 61 5.02 -17.02 13.49
N TYR A 62 6.07 -17.78 13.16
CA TYR A 62 7.43 -17.24 13.05
C TYR A 62 7.58 -16.20 11.92
N GLU A 63 6.88 -16.40 10.80
CA GLU A 63 6.89 -15.44 9.67
C GLU A 63 6.15 -14.16 10.05
N VAL A 64 4.96 -14.27 10.67
CA VAL A 64 4.22 -13.12 11.18
C VAL A 64 5.05 -12.34 12.20
N LYS A 65 5.72 -13.03 13.14
CA LYS A 65 6.61 -12.39 14.13
C LYS A 65 7.78 -11.66 13.46
N ALA A 66 8.38 -12.25 12.44
CA ALA A 66 9.45 -11.60 11.66
C ALA A 66 8.96 -10.33 10.96
N LEU A 67 7.76 -10.36 10.36
CA LEU A 67 7.15 -9.18 9.74
C LEU A 67 6.85 -8.09 10.78
N MET A 68 6.34 -8.43 11.97
CA MET A 68 6.09 -7.45 13.03
C MET A 68 7.39 -6.78 13.50
N ASN A 69 8.49 -7.54 13.61
CA ASN A 69 9.81 -6.97 13.93
C ASN A 69 10.32 -6.05 12.81
N LEU A 70 10.07 -6.41 11.56
CA LEU A 70 10.42 -5.59 10.41
C LEU A 70 9.64 -4.27 10.41
N PHE A 71 8.32 -4.30 10.62
CA PHE A 71 7.51 -3.08 10.79
C PHE A 71 8.02 -2.20 11.92
N LYS A 72 8.29 -2.79 13.09
CA LYS A 72 8.86 -2.07 14.22
C LYS A 72 10.15 -1.35 13.85
N TYR A 73 11.05 -2.02 13.15
CA TYR A 73 12.33 -1.46 12.72
C TYR A 73 12.16 -0.32 11.72
N TYR A 74 11.40 -0.56 10.63
CA TYR A 74 11.27 0.43 9.56
C TYR A 74 10.43 1.63 9.96
N LEU A 75 9.30 1.44 10.65
CA LEU A 75 8.49 2.54 11.13
C LEU A 75 9.24 3.46 12.08
N ASN A 76 10.13 2.90 12.92
CA ASN A 76 10.96 3.71 13.82
C ASN A 76 12.11 4.42 13.08
N LYS A 77 12.81 3.69 12.19
CA LYS A 77 13.99 4.20 11.51
C LYS A 77 13.68 5.25 10.43
N LYS A 78 12.54 5.10 9.73
CA LYS A 78 12.20 5.90 8.54
C LYS A 78 11.30 7.09 8.81
N LEU A 79 10.88 7.29 10.05
CA LEU A 79 9.99 8.36 10.46
C LEU A 79 10.53 9.74 10.07
N THR A 80 11.79 10.04 10.42
CA THR A 80 12.44 11.32 10.12
C THR A 80 12.67 11.49 8.63
N GLN A 81 13.18 10.46 7.94
CA GLN A 81 13.46 10.52 6.51
C GLN A 81 12.21 10.85 5.67
N LEU A 82 11.08 10.15 5.90
CA LEU A 82 9.84 10.42 5.17
C LEU A 82 9.31 11.84 5.42
N HIS A 83 9.54 12.37 6.63
CA HIS A 83 9.18 13.76 6.93
C HIS A 83 10.08 14.76 6.19
N GLU A 84 11.39 14.54 6.18
CA GLU A 84 12.35 15.38 5.45
C GLU A 84 12.12 15.36 3.93
N GLU A 85 11.70 14.22 3.38
CA GLU A 85 11.31 14.06 1.97
C GLU A 85 9.89 14.61 1.68
N ASN A 86 9.27 15.31 2.62
CA ASN A 86 7.94 15.92 2.52
C ASN A 86 6.82 14.91 2.17
N VAL A 87 6.94 13.65 2.61
CA VAL A 87 5.95 12.60 2.38
C VAL A 87 4.87 12.65 3.45
N ASN A 88 3.60 12.71 3.04
CA ASN A 88 2.44 12.59 3.92
C ASN A 88 2.02 11.12 4.02
N VAL A 89 2.12 10.53 5.21
CA VAL A 89 1.80 9.11 5.41
C VAL A 89 0.42 8.94 6.03
N SER A 90 -0.37 8.07 5.45
CA SER A 90 -1.66 7.61 6.00
C SER A 90 -1.76 6.09 6.01
N ILE A 91 -2.63 5.57 6.84
CA ILE A 91 -2.87 4.13 6.97
C ILE A 91 -4.27 3.81 6.45
N ILE A 92 -4.36 2.74 5.66
CA ILE A 92 -5.63 2.11 5.29
C ILE A 92 -5.65 0.67 5.82
N GLY A 93 -6.81 0.23 6.30
CA GLY A 93 -6.98 -1.07 6.94
C GLY A 93 -7.24 -0.94 8.45
N ASP A 94 -7.24 -2.07 9.13
CA ASP A 94 -7.53 -2.16 10.57
C ASP A 94 -6.27 -2.49 11.36
N ILE A 95 -5.75 -1.51 12.11
CA ILE A 95 -4.53 -1.67 12.90
C ILE A 95 -4.77 -2.22 14.31
N GLU A 96 -6.02 -2.47 14.72
CA GLU A 96 -6.32 -2.97 16.09
C GLU A 96 -5.62 -4.29 16.43
N PRO A 97 -5.49 -5.28 15.52
CA PRO A 97 -4.78 -6.51 15.81
C PRO A 97 -3.26 -6.37 16.00
N PHE A 98 -2.67 -5.22 15.65
CA PHE A 98 -1.22 -5.03 15.79
C PHE A 98 -0.79 -4.82 17.25
N PRO A 99 0.44 -5.23 17.63
CA PRO A 99 1.02 -4.94 18.93
C PRO A 99 0.99 -3.44 19.28
N LYS A 100 0.72 -3.10 20.54
CA LYS A 100 0.65 -1.70 21.02
C LYS A 100 1.84 -0.83 20.59
N ILE A 101 3.05 -1.40 20.60
CA ILE A 101 4.27 -0.68 20.20
C ILE A 101 4.27 -0.31 18.70
N ILE A 102 3.75 -1.18 17.84
CA ILE A 102 3.63 -0.90 16.40
C ILE A 102 2.57 0.17 16.17
N LYS A 103 1.41 0.08 16.83
CA LYS A 103 0.37 1.11 16.77
C LYS A 103 0.92 2.49 17.18
N LYS A 104 1.76 2.54 18.21
CA LYS A 104 2.42 3.78 18.64
C LYS A 104 3.35 4.35 17.56
N TYR A 105 4.18 3.52 16.91
CA TYR A 105 5.05 3.99 15.83
C TYR A 105 4.26 4.46 14.60
N ILE A 106 3.19 3.76 14.25
CA ILE A 106 2.27 4.18 13.19
C ILE A 106 1.69 5.56 13.51
N GLN A 107 1.17 5.76 14.72
CA GLN A 107 0.58 7.03 15.14
C GLN A 107 1.62 8.17 15.09
N ASN A 108 2.82 7.94 15.62
CA ASN A 108 3.89 8.93 15.58
C ASN A 108 4.25 9.31 14.13
N LEU A 109 4.31 8.34 13.20
CA LEU A 109 4.60 8.58 11.79
C LEU A 109 3.51 9.43 11.13
N VAL A 110 2.25 9.06 11.33
CA VAL A 110 1.10 9.80 10.80
C VAL A 110 1.06 11.23 11.35
N ASP A 111 1.25 11.39 12.67
CA ASP A 111 1.22 12.71 13.32
C ASP A 111 2.36 13.62 12.86
N LEU A 112 3.57 13.08 12.69
CA LEU A 112 4.72 13.83 12.21
C LEU A 112 4.53 14.32 10.77
N THR A 113 3.96 13.46 9.91
CA THR A 113 3.89 13.70 8.47
C THR A 113 2.58 14.33 8.00
N LYS A 114 1.59 14.55 8.88
CA LYS A 114 0.23 15.01 8.53
C LYS A 114 0.16 16.34 7.77
N ASN A 115 1.15 17.21 7.97
CA ASN A 115 1.22 18.53 7.31
C ASN A 115 2.08 18.52 6.05
N ASN A 116 2.71 17.39 5.71
CA ASN A 116 3.49 17.26 4.49
C ASN A 116 2.56 17.24 3.26
N ASN A 117 3.02 17.74 2.14
CA ASN A 117 2.22 17.94 0.92
C ASN A 117 2.95 17.57 -0.39
N GLY A 118 4.13 16.98 -0.30
CA GLY A 118 4.91 16.51 -1.46
C GLY A 118 4.27 15.29 -2.10
N MET A 119 4.48 14.11 -1.54
CA MET A 119 3.86 12.85 -1.95
C MET A 119 2.96 12.30 -0.84
N TYR A 120 1.83 11.71 -1.21
CA TYR A 120 0.91 11.03 -0.30
C TYR A 120 1.12 9.51 -0.35
N LEU A 121 1.62 8.94 0.74
CA LEU A 121 1.88 7.51 0.88
C LEU A 121 0.80 6.85 1.75
N ASN A 122 0.01 5.96 1.16
CA ASN A 122 -0.93 5.13 1.90
C ASN A 122 -0.28 3.76 2.18
N LEU A 123 -0.16 3.38 3.45
CA LEU A 123 0.28 2.05 3.84
C LEU A 123 -0.94 1.18 4.14
N ALA A 124 -1.19 0.17 3.30
CA ALA A 124 -2.25 -0.81 3.52
C ALA A 124 -1.75 -1.86 4.52
N LEU A 125 -2.22 -1.75 5.77
CA LEU A 125 -1.86 -2.60 6.91
C LEU A 125 -3.07 -3.34 7.44
N ASN A 126 -2.99 -4.67 7.53
CA ASN A 126 -4.13 -5.53 7.84
C ASN A 126 -5.35 -5.12 6.99
N TYR A 127 -5.05 -4.91 5.70
CA TYR A 127 -6.02 -4.43 4.73
C TYR A 127 -6.56 -5.59 3.87
N GLY A 128 -7.82 -5.48 3.49
CA GLY A 128 -8.46 -6.27 2.47
C GLY A 128 -9.70 -5.53 1.98
N GLY A 129 -9.87 -5.43 0.65
CA GLY A 129 -10.95 -4.67 0.04
C GLY A 129 -12.35 -5.13 0.46
N ARG A 130 -12.56 -6.45 0.61
CA ARG A 130 -13.84 -6.99 1.14
C ARG A 130 -14.10 -6.51 2.56
N ALA A 131 -13.08 -6.55 3.43
CA ALA A 131 -13.20 -6.07 4.81
C ALA A 131 -13.42 -4.55 4.87
N GLU A 132 -12.77 -3.79 4.01
CA GLU A 132 -12.98 -2.34 3.87
C GLU A 132 -14.41 -2.02 3.46
N ILE A 133 -14.96 -2.71 2.45
CA ILE A 133 -16.35 -2.55 2.00
C ILE A 133 -17.33 -2.78 3.16
N VAL A 134 -17.12 -3.86 3.93
CA VAL A 134 -17.97 -4.14 5.11
C VAL A 134 -17.83 -3.05 6.17
N ARG A 135 -16.62 -2.51 6.41
CA ARG A 135 -16.43 -1.38 7.33
C ARG A 135 -17.13 -0.11 6.85
N ALA A 136 -17.02 0.21 5.54
CA ALA A 136 -17.70 1.35 4.95
C ALA A 136 -19.22 1.22 5.09
N THR A 137 -19.78 0.05 4.79
CA THR A 137 -21.22 -0.22 4.98
C THR A 137 -21.65 0.01 6.43
N ARG A 138 -20.87 -0.49 7.41
CA ARG A 138 -21.19 -0.26 8.84
C ARG A 138 -21.17 1.23 9.20
N ARG A 139 -20.20 2.01 8.68
CA ARG A 139 -20.14 3.47 8.90
C ARG A 139 -21.39 4.17 8.35
N ILE A 140 -21.84 3.77 7.15
CA ILE A 140 -23.06 4.29 6.51
C ILE A 140 -24.28 3.94 7.35
N CYS A 141 -24.44 2.68 7.77
CA CYS A 141 -25.56 2.27 8.63
C CYS A 141 -25.59 3.05 9.94
N ILE A 142 -24.43 3.29 10.56
CA ILE A 142 -24.37 4.11 11.79
C ILE A 142 -24.85 5.54 11.53
N LYS A 143 -24.41 6.17 10.42
CA LYS A 143 -24.87 7.52 10.04
C LYS A 143 -26.36 7.54 9.78
N LEU A 144 -26.91 6.51 9.14
CA LEU A 144 -28.35 6.36 8.89
C LEU A 144 -29.15 6.26 10.20
N LEU A 145 -28.72 5.38 11.12
CA LEU A 145 -29.35 5.24 12.44
C LEU A 145 -29.28 6.53 13.28
N GLN A 146 -28.19 7.30 13.12
CA GLN A 146 -28.03 8.62 13.74
C GLN A 146 -28.79 9.74 13.01
N LYS A 147 -29.57 9.43 11.95
CA LYS A 147 -30.32 10.39 11.11
C LYS A 147 -29.42 11.48 10.51
N LYS A 148 -28.11 11.20 10.30
CA LYS A 148 -27.18 12.12 9.63
C LYS A 148 -27.28 12.06 8.12
N ILE A 149 -27.78 10.96 7.59
CA ILE A 149 -28.08 10.71 6.18
C ILE A 149 -29.41 9.95 6.08
N SER A 150 -30.03 9.95 4.90
CA SER A 150 -31.21 9.14 4.57
C SER A 150 -30.87 8.06 3.53
N LEU A 151 -31.76 7.11 3.29
CA LEU A 151 -31.53 6.04 2.30
C LEU A 151 -31.27 6.59 0.89
N LYS A 152 -31.92 7.68 0.51
CA LYS A 152 -31.73 8.30 -0.80
C LYS A 152 -30.38 9.01 -0.99
N ASP A 153 -29.67 9.28 0.09
CA ASP A 153 -28.35 9.89 0.07
C ASP A 153 -27.22 8.83 -0.07
N ILE A 154 -27.59 7.54 -0.15
CA ILE A 154 -26.65 6.45 -0.31
C ILE A 154 -26.42 6.20 -1.81
N ASP A 155 -25.34 6.74 -2.33
CA ASP A 155 -24.83 6.59 -3.68
C ASP A 155 -23.34 6.17 -3.69
N GLU A 156 -22.73 6.11 -4.86
CA GLU A 156 -21.33 5.73 -5.01
C GLU A 156 -20.39 6.74 -4.33
N GLU A 157 -20.68 8.03 -4.36
CA GLU A 157 -19.89 9.08 -3.73
C GLU A 157 -19.94 8.96 -2.19
N THR A 158 -21.15 8.87 -1.64
CA THR A 158 -21.35 8.62 -0.20
C THR A 158 -20.65 7.34 0.24
N PHE A 159 -20.67 6.29 -0.58
CA PHE A 159 -19.95 5.06 -0.28
C PHE A 159 -18.45 5.28 -0.27
N ALA A 160 -17.88 5.94 -1.28
CA ALA A 160 -16.47 6.25 -1.41
C ALA A 160 -15.95 7.10 -0.24
N GLU A 161 -16.73 8.05 0.25
CA GLU A 161 -16.40 8.87 1.43
C GLU A 161 -16.32 8.07 2.73
N ASN A 162 -16.87 6.86 2.77
CA ASN A 162 -16.82 5.97 3.92
C ASN A 162 -15.77 4.87 3.79
N LEU A 163 -15.04 4.79 2.67
CA LEU A 163 -13.87 3.92 2.52
C LEU A 163 -12.68 4.43 3.36
N ASP A 164 -11.70 3.56 3.58
CA ASP A 164 -10.46 3.93 4.27
C ASP A 164 -9.62 4.91 3.42
N THR A 165 -9.80 4.87 2.10
CA THR A 165 -9.14 5.73 1.10
C THR A 165 -9.86 7.04 0.84
N ARG A 166 -10.90 7.39 1.62
CA ARG A 166 -11.65 8.65 1.45
C ARG A 166 -10.73 9.85 1.23
N LYS A 167 -11.16 10.79 0.39
CA LYS A 167 -10.41 12.00 0.03
C LYS A 167 -9.08 11.74 -0.72
N ARG A 168 -8.83 10.52 -1.18
CA ARG A 168 -7.70 10.18 -2.05
C ARG A 168 -8.22 9.89 -3.46
N PRO A 169 -7.50 10.26 -4.51
CA PRO A 169 -7.85 9.85 -5.87
C PRO A 169 -7.79 8.33 -5.99
N TYR A 170 -8.57 7.76 -6.89
CA TYR A 170 -8.47 6.34 -7.22
C TYR A 170 -7.14 6.06 -7.92
N PRO A 171 -6.59 4.83 -7.81
CA PRO A 171 -5.35 4.50 -8.49
C PRO A 171 -5.54 4.49 -10.00
N ASP A 172 -4.63 5.17 -10.70
CA ASP A 172 -4.53 5.11 -12.16
C ASP A 172 -3.93 3.78 -12.61
N LEU A 173 -2.99 3.24 -11.79
CA LEU A 173 -2.25 2.03 -12.08
C LEU A 173 -2.11 1.15 -10.85
N ILE A 174 -2.35 -0.16 -11.01
CA ILE A 174 -1.98 -1.18 -10.02
C ILE A 174 -0.84 -2.03 -10.58
N VAL A 175 0.27 -2.07 -9.86
CA VAL A 175 1.44 -2.89 -10.19
C VAL A 175 1.53 -4.07 -9.25
N ARG A 176 1.65 -5.29 -9.80
CA ARG A 176 1.94 -6.50 -9.03
C ARG A 176 3.14 -7.22 -9.57
N THR A 177 4.05 -7.61 -8.69
CA THR A 177 5.28 -8.33 -9.00
C THR A 177 5.13 -9.85 -8.82
N ALA A 178 6.11 -10.62 -9.32
CA ALA A 178 6.25 -12.07 -9.16
C ALA A 178 5.28 -12.94 -9.94
N GLY A 179 4.82 -12.47 -11.12
CA GLY A 179 4.08 -13.28 -12.11
C GLY A 179 2.64 -13.60 -11.74
N GLU A 180 2.12 -13.11 -10.63
CA GLU A 180 0.76 -13.36 -10.19
C GLU A 180 -0.22 -12.35 -10.79
N ARG A 181 -1.20 -12.81 -11.57
CA ARG A 181 -2.13 -11.97 -12.34
C ARG A 181 -3.50 -11.85 -11.64
N ARG A 182 -3.52 -11.28 -10.44
CA ARG A 182 -4.74 -11.04 -9.64
C ARG A 182 -4.53 -9.90 -8.65
N LEU A 183 -5.62 -9.26 -8.19
CA LEU A 183 -5.56 -8.17 -7.22
C LEU A 183 -5.39 -8.64 -5.77
N SER A 184 -5.68 -9.89 -5.47
CA SER A 184 -5.60 -10.45 -4.12
C SER A 184 -6.26 -9.59 -3.04
N ASN A 185 -7.50 -9.17 -3.29
CA ASN A 185 -8.27 -8.38 -2.33
C ASN A 185 -7.72 -6.95 -2.07
N PHE A 186 -6.88 -6.42 -2.98
CA PHE A 186 -6.30 -5.09 -2.89
C PHE A 186 -7.14 -4.07 -3.64
N LEU A 187 -7.54 -2.98 -2.99
CA LEU A 187 -8.25 -1.81 -3.52
C LEU A 187 -9.40 -2.15 -4.48
N LEU A 188 -10.26 -3.14 -4.11
CA LEU A 188 -11.29 -3.69 -5.01
C LEU A 188 -12.27 -2.65 -5.55
N TRP A 189 -12.73 -1.72 -4.70
CA TRP A 189 -13.62 -0.65 -5.12
C TRP A 189 -12.86 0.38 -5.97
N GLN A 190 -11.71 0.78 -5.50
CA GLN A 190 -10.94 1.89 -6.06
C GLN A 190 -10.30 1.56 -7.40
N SER A 191 -10.02 0.27 -7.68
CA SER A 191 -9.33 -0.17 -8.90
C SER A 191 -10.25 -0.45 -10.09
N ALA A 192 -11.53 -0.09 -10.01
CA ALA A 192 -12.53 -0.39 -11.04
C ALA A 192 -12.11 0.07 -12.45
N TYR A 193 -11.38 1.19 -12.55
CA TYR A 193 -10.89 1.76 -13.80
C TYR A 193 -9.35 1.87 -13.85
N SER A 194 -8.65 1.20 -12.93
CA SER A 194 -7.19 1.20 -12.92
C SER A 194 -6.62 0.34 -14.04
N GLU A 195 -5.53 0.78 -14.64
CA GLU A 195 -4.69 -0.11 -15.44
C GLU A 195 -3.99 -1.13 -14.53
N LEU A 196 -3.80 -2.36 -15.03
CA LEU A 196 -3.19 -3.45 -14.28
C LEU A 196 -1.88 -3.88 -14.95
N HIS A 197 -0.78 -3.77 -14.24
CA HIS A 197 0.51 -4.26 -14.70
C HIS A 197 1.00 -5.43 -13.83
N PHE A 198 1.33 -6.55 -14.48
CA PHE A 198 1.84 -7.76 -13.82
C PHE A 198 3.26 -8.03 -14.29
N SER A 199 4.24 -7.83 -13.39
CA SER A 199 5.66 -8.11 -13.64
C SER A 199 6.03 -9.51 -13.21
N GLU A 200 6.77 -10.23 -14.04
CA GLU A 200 7.30 -11.56 -13.70
C GLU A 200 8.38 -11.51 -12.60
N LYS A 201 9.02 -10.36 -12.43
CA LYS A 201 10.12 -10.20 -11.47
C LYS A 201 9.58 -10.07 -10.03
N PRO A 202 10.24 -10.70 -9.04
CA PRO A 202 9.84 -10.58 -7.64
C PRO A 202 10.16 -9.19 -7.10
N TRP A 203 9.37 -8.72 -6.13
CA TRP A 203 9.51 -7.36 -5.56
C TRP A 203 10.95 -6.99 -5.15
N PRO A 204 11.77 -7.83 -4.49
CA PRO A 204 13.15 -7.46 -4.13
C PRO A 204 14.10 -7.18 -5.30
N ARG A 205 13.66 -7.43 -6.53
CA ARG A 205 14.41 -7.18 -7.78
C ARG A 205 13.73 -6.20 -8.71
N SER A 206 12.72 -5.51 -8.27
CA SER A 206 12.00 -4.58 -9.16
C SER A 206 12.80 -3.31 -9.47
N GLU A 207 13.86 -3.01 -8.71
CA GLU A 207 14.82 -1.94 -8.99
C GLU A 207 15.85 -2.27 -10.08
N GLU A 208 16.09 -3.54 -10.42
CA GLU A 208 17.15 -3.95 -11.37
C GLU A 208 16.88 -3.56 -12.83
N HIS A 209 16.11 -2.50 -13.09
CA HIS A 209 15.47 -2.25 -14.40
C HIS A 209 15.76 -0.92 -15.05
N THR A 210 16.88 -0.32 -14.74
CA THR A 210 17.32 0.88 -15.47
C THR A 210 17.60 0.65 -16.98
N SER A 211 17.59 -0.60 -17.46
CA SER A 211 17.94 -0.93 -18.87
C SER A 211 16.91 -1.74 -19.66
N GLU A 212 15.80 -2.19 -19.07
CA GLU A 212 14.82 -3.02 -19.80
C GLU A 212 13.40 -2.44 -19.80
N LEU A 213 12.76 -2.46 -20.95
CA LEU A 213 11.37 -2.03 -21.27
C LEU A 213 10.25 -2.63 -20.38
N GLN A 214 10.59 -3.42 -19.35
CA GLN A 214 9.68 -4.15 -18.47
C GLN A 214 9.75 -3.71 -17.00
N SER A 215 10.45 -2.62 -16.70
CA SER A 215 10.44 -2.05 -15.33
C SER A 215 9.05 -1.50 -14.99
N PRO A 216 8.52 -1.72 -13.77
CA PRO A 216 7.35 -1.00 -13.29
C PRO A 216 7.49 0.51 -13.47
N MET A 217 8.70 1.05 -13.29
CA MET A 217 8.99 2.48 -13.46
C MET A 217 8.98 2.91 -14.92
N TYR A 218 9.46 2.09 -15.86
CA TYR A 218 9.35 2.37 -17.29
C TYR A 218 7.89 2.47 -17.73
N LEU A 219 7.02 1.58 -17.21
CA LEU A 219 5.59 1.63 -17.49
C LEU A 219 4.97 2.91 -16.94
N VAL A 220 5.36 3.32 -15.74
CA VAL A 220 4.94 4.62 -15.15
C VAL A 220 5.39 5.77 -16.04
N CYS A 221 6.64 5.78 -16.50
CA CYS A 221 7.16 6.79 -17.45
C CYS A 221 6.37 6.79 -18.76
N ARG A 222 6.07 5.61 -19.31
CA ARG A 222 5.28 5.46 -20.54
C ARG A 222 3.87 5.99 -20.38
N LEU A 223 3.17 5.62 -19.31
CA LEU A 223 1.82 6.10 -18.98
C LEU A 223 1.80 7.62 -18.75
N LEU A 224 2.85 8.19 -18.16
CA LEU A 224 2.99 9.64 -18.03
C LEU A 224 3.17 10.34 -19.37
N LEU A 225 3.83 9.70 -20.34
CA LEU A 225 4.03 10.23 -21.68
C LEU A 225 2.77 10.10 -22.55
N GLU A 226 2.00 9.02 -22.39
CA GLU A 226 0.77 8.77 -23.15
C GLU A 226 -0.43 9.62 -22.66
N LYS A 227 -0.40 10.11 -21.41
CA LYS A 227 -1.46 11.00 -20.84
C LYS A 227 -1.20 12.51 -21.08
N LYS A 228 -0.16 12.89 -21.80
CA LYS A 228 0.08 14.26 -22.31
C LYS A 228 -0.46 14.40 -23.73
#